data_e09819bb4ca2ae0b192f14d3b5d5a3d4
#
_entry.id   e09819bb4ca2ae0b192f14d3b5d5a3d4
#
_cell.length_a   1.000
_cell.length_b   1.000
_cell.length_c   1.000
_cell.angle_alpha   90.00
_cell.angle_beta   90.00
_cell.angle_gamma   90.00
#
_symmetry.space_group_name_H-M   'P 1'
#
loop_
_entity.id
_entity.type
_entity.pdbx_description
1 polymer ?
#
loop_
_entity_poly.entity_id
_entity_poly.type
_entity_poly.pdbx_seq_one_letter_code
_entity_poly.pdbx_strand_id
1 'polypeptide(L)'
;MSFEFIKKLPTPEEIRNQYPLDAELQALKEKRDAEIRDVFTGKSDKFLAIIGPCSADNEDAVCDYLLRLRKVQEKIEDKVLIIPRVYTNKPRTTGEGYKGMVHQPDPEKKPNLLAGLIAIRKMHMRATVSYTHLTLP
;
A
#
# COMPACT_ATOMS: atom_id res chain seq x y z
N MET A 1 33.89 3.06 16.71
CA MET A 1 32.60 3.61 16.24
C MET A 1 31.67 3.66 17.43
N SER A 2 31.17 4.82 17.79
CA SER A 2 30.13 4.95 18.81
C SER A 2 28.76 4.66 18.21
N PHE A 3 27.93 3.99 18.96
CA PHE A 3 26.59 3.58 18.58
C PHE A 3 25.61 4.20 19.58
N GLU A 4 24.58 4.87 19.08
CA GLU A 4 23.59 5.56 19.89
C GLU A 4 22.19 5.04 19.56
N PHE A 5 21.44 4.67 20.59
CA PHE A 5 20.02 4.33 20.49
C PHE A 5 19.19 5.62 20.49
N ILE A 6 18.58 5.96 19.36
CA ILE A 6 17.75 7.16 19.23
C ILE A 6 16.34 6.90 19.76
N LYS A 7 15.70 5.78 19.33
CA LYS A 7 14.31 5.45 19.71
C LYS A 7 14.00 4.00 19.42
N LYS A 8 13.22 3.37 20.31
CA LYS A 8 12.59 2.07 20.03
C LYS A 8 11.38 2.28 19.11
N LEU A 9 11.32 1.52 18.04
CA LEU A 9 10.15 1.49 17.15
C LEU A 9 9.21 0.34 17.56
N PRO A 10 7.90 0.48 17.34
CA PRO A 10 6.97 -0.61 17.54
C PRO A 10 7.25 -1.75 16.55
N THR A 11 6.93 -2.96 16.94
CA THR A 11 6.97 -4.12 16.06
C THR A 11 5.87 -4.03 14.99
N PRO A 12 6.00 -4.75 13.88
CA PRO A 12 4.92 -4.84 12.89
C PRO A 12 3.60 -5.38 13.47
N GLU A 13 3.68 -6.25 14.46
CA GLU A 13 2.51 -6.80 15.15
C GLU A 13 1.81 -5.74 16.00
N GLU A 14 2.56 -4.96 16.78
CA GLU A 14 2.00 -3.84 17.57
C GLU A 14 1.30 -2.82 16.66
N ILE A 15 1.87 -2.50 15.50
CA ILE A 15 1.23 -1.60 14.53
C ILE A 15 -0.05 -2.24 13.96
N ARG A 16 -0.02 -3.52 13.60
CA ARG A 16 -1.23 -4.20 13.10
C ARG A 16 -2.33 -4.25 14.14
N ASN A 17 -2.00 -4.49 15.39
CA ASN A 17 -2.96 -4.53 16.51
C ASN A 17 -3.55 -3.14 16.80
N GLN A 18 -2.74 -2.08 16.66
CA GLN A 18 -3.19 -0.71 16.84
C GLN A 18 -4.07 -0.23 15.68
N TYR A 19 -3.82 -0.72 14.46
CA TYR A 19 -4.57 -0.41 13.25
C TYR A 19 -5.01 -1.70 12.57
N PRO A 20 -5.99 -2.45 13.12
CA PRO A 20 -6.45 -3.71 12.54
C PRO A 20 -7.22 -3.48 11.25
N LEU A 21 -7.20 -4.46 10.35
CA LEU A 21 -8.20 -4.54 9.28
C LEU A 21 -9.51 -5.02 9.90
N ASP A 22 -10.63 -4.47 9.47
CA ASP A 22 -11.93 -5.04 9.78
C ASP A 22 -12.13 -6.40 9.08
N ALA A 23 -13.15 -7.15 9.51
CA ALA A 23 -13.40 -8.49 9.01
C ALA A 23 -13.69 -8.51 7.50
N GLU A 24 -14.33 -7.47 6.98
CA GLU A 24 -14.71 -7.37 5.58
C GLU A 24 -13.48 -7.13 4.70
N LEU A 25 -12.60 -6.20 5.08
CA LEU A 25 -11.32 -5.98 4.41
C LEU A 25 -10.39 -7.20 4.49
N GLN A 26 -10.43 -7.92 5.61
CA GLN A 26 -9.65 -9.14 5.76
C GLN A 26 -10.13 -10.23 4.78
N ALA A 27 -11.43 -10.49 4.73
CA ALA A 27 -12.02 -11.47 3.80
C ALA A 27 -11.73 -11.11 2.34
N LEU A 28 -11.82 -9.83 2.01
CA LEU A 28 -11.52 -9.33 0.68
C LEU A 28 -10.05 -9.52 0.30
N LYS A 29 -9.14 -9.24 1.22
CA LYS A 29 -7.71 -9.50 1.04
C LYS A 29 -7.46 -10.99 0.78
N GLU A 30 -8.04 -11.87 1.58
CA GLU A 30 -7.90 -13.32 1.43
C GLU A 30 -8.40 -13.80 0.05
N LYS A 31 -9.53 -13.27 -0.42
CA LYS A 31 -10.04 -13.54 -1.77
C LYS A 31 -9.03 -13.13 -2.84
N ARG A 32 -8.48 -11.91 -2.76
CA ARG A 32 -7.50 -11.42 -3.74
C ARG A 32 -6.19 -12.20 -3.68
N ASP A 33 -5.70 -12.56 -2.49
CA ASP A 33 -4.52 -13.39 -2.34
C ASP A 33 -4.72 -14.78 -2.98
N ALA A 34 -5.93 -15.35 -2.90
CA ALA A 34 -6.27 -16.61 -3.56
C ALA A 34 -6.29 -16.46 -5.10
N GLU A 35 -6.92 -15.42 -5.64
CA GLU A 35 -6.93 -15.13 -7.08
C GLU A 35 -5.51 -14.97 -7.65
N ILE A 36 -4.62 -14.25 -6.94
CA ILE A 36 -3.22 -14.10 -7.32
C ILE A 36 -2.51 -15.45 -7.29
N ARG A 37 -2.71 -16.24 -6.25
CA ARG A 37 -2.13 -17.58 -6.11
C ARG A 37 -2.56 -18.50 -7.27
N ASP A 38 -3.82 -18.43 -7.68
CA ASP A 38 -4.35 -19.25 -8.76
C ASP A 38 -3.66 -18.93 -10.10
N VAL A 39 -3.30 -17.67 -10.35
CA VAL A 39 -2.49 -17.31 -11.53
C VAL A 39 -1.07 -17.91 -11.42
N PHE A 40 -0.40 -17.76 -10.28
CA PHE A 40 0.97 -18.30 -10.12
C PHE A 40 1.03 -19.83 -10.14
N THR A 41 -0.06 -20.52 -9.79
CA THR A 41 -0.14 -21.98 -9.81
C THR A 41 -0.70 -22.57 -11.11
N GLY A 42 -1.00 -21.70 -12.10
CA GLY A 42 -1.55 -22.13 -13.38
C GLY A 42 -3.02 -22.60 -13.33
N LYS A 43 -3.73 -22.28 -12.26
CA LYS A 43 -5.19 -22.55 -12.14
C LYS A 43 -6.04 -21.49 -12.82
N SER A 44 -5.44 -20.34 -13.12
CA SER A 44 -6.07 -19.22 -13.82
C SER A 44 -5.15 -18.72 -14.91
N ASP A 45 -5.69 -18.52 -16.12
CA ASP A 45 -4.99 -18.02 -17.30
C ASP A 45 -4.95 -16.47 -17.34
N LYS A 46 -5.37 -15.79 -16.28
CA LYS A 46 -5.35 -14.33 -16.23
C LYS A 46 -3.93 -13.80 -16.21
N PHE A 47 -3.75 -12.68 -16.88
CA PHE A 47 -2.48 -11.94 -16.83
C PHE A 47 -2.42 -11.08 -15.56
N LEU A 48 -1.29 -11.11 -14.84
CA LEU A 48 -1.05 -10.24 -13.69
C LEU A 48 -0.41 -8.92 -14.15
N ALA A 49 -1.05 -7.80 -13.81
CA ALA A 49 -0.54 -6.46 -14.09
C ALA A 49 -0.30 -5.70 -12.77
N ILE A 50 0.97 -5.44 -12.44
CA ILE A 50 1.34 -4.66 -11.25
C ILE A 50 1.51 -3.20 -11.68
N ILE A 51 0.55 -2.34 -11.29
CA ILE A 51 0.47 -0.96 -11.78
C ILE A 51 0.30 0.00 -10.60
N GLY A 52 1.03 1.12 -10.62
CA GLY A 52 0.88 2.16 -9.61
C GLY A 52 1.73 3.40 -9.90
N PRO A 53 1.51 4.49 -9.18
CA PRO A 53 2.28 5.72 -9.33
C PRO A 53 3.75 5.50 -8.98
N CYS A 54 4.62 6.39 -9.45
CA CYS A 54 6.05 6.35 -9.18
C CYS A 54 6.37 6.48 -7.68
N SER A 55 5.58 7.27 -6.95
CA SER A 55 5.72 7.50 -5.52
C SER A 55 4.35 7.72 -4.89
N ALA A 56 4.13 7.15 -3.71
CA ALA A 56 2.96 7.37 -2.88
C ALA A 56 3.29 8.45 -1.83
N ASP A 57 3.38 9.69 -2.27
CA ASP A 57 3.69 10.87 -1.44
C ASP A 57 2.46 11.67 -1.02
N ASN A 58 1.34 11.48 -1.72
CA ASN A 58 0.05 12.08 -1.41
C ASN A 58 -1.03 10.98 -1.37
N GLU A 59 -1.61 10.78 -0.18
CA GLU A 59 -2.59 9.71 0.06
C GLU A 59 -3.86 9.88 -0.78
N ASP A 60 -4.38 11.12 -0.90
CA ASP A 60 -5.62 11.36 -1.65
C ASP A 60 -5.42 11.13 -3.15
N ALA A 61 -4.29 11.56 -3.70
CA ALA A 61 -3.94 11.32 -5.10
C ALA A 61 -3.78 9.81 -5.39
N VAL A 62 -3.19 9.06 -4.47
CA VAL A 62 -3.07 7.59 -4.59
C VAL A 62 -4.45 6.94 -4.56
N CYS A 63 -5.32 7.32 -3.63
CA CYS A 63 -6.67 6.77 -3.53
C CYS A 63 -7.52 7.10 -4.77
N ASP A 64 -7.47 8.33 -5.30
CA ASP A 64 -8.14 8.68 -6.55
C ASP A 64 -7.63 7.84 -7.73
N TYR A 65 -6.30 7.67 -7.84
CA TYR A 65 -5.71 6.79 -8.85
C TYR A 65 -6.25 5.36 -8.73
N LEU A 66 -6.31 4.80 -7.51
CA LEU A 66 -6.80 3.44 -7.27
C LEU A 66 -8.29 3.28 -7.60
N LEU A 67 -9.12 4.28 -7.31
CA LEU A 67 -10.54 4.30 -7.69
C LEU A 67 -10.72 4.26 -9.21
N ARG A 68 -9.88 5.00 -9.96
CA ARG A 68 -9.89 4.96 -11.43
C ARG A 68 -9.40 3.63 -11.96
N LEU A 69 -8.32 3.11 -11.38
CA LEU A 69 -7.75 1.80 -11.75
C LEU A 69 -8.74 0.66 -11.56
N ARG A 70 -9.53 0.72 -10.50
CA ARG A 70 -10.61 -0.22 -10.25
C ARG A 70 -11.66 -0.24 -11.37
N LYS A 71 -12.10 0.93 -11.85
CA LYS A 71 -13.05 1.01 -12.98
C LYS A 71 -12.49 0.37 -14.26
N VAL A 72 -11.17 0.35 -14.41
CA VAL A 72 -10.51 -0.39 -15.48
C VAL A 72 -10.55 -1.89 -15.20
N GLN A 73 -10.21 -2.31 -13.96
CA GLN A 73 -10.25 -3.71 -13.55
C GLN A 73 -11.62 -4.35 -13.82
N GLU A 74 -12.70 -3.67 -13.48
CA GLU A 74 -14.08 -4.16 -13.69
C GLU A 74 -14.39 -4.49 -15.18
N LYS A 75 -13.69 -3.84 -16.11
CA LYS A 75 -13.89 -4.05 -17.55
C LYS A 75 -13.03 -5.17 -18.15
N ILE A 76 -11.99 -5.58 -17.44
CA ILE A 76 -10.99 -6.54 -17.96
C ILE A 76 -10.74 -7.70 -17.00
N GLU A 77 -11.57 -7.84 -15.98
CA GLU A 77 -11.37 -8.82 -14.91
C GLU A 77 -11.41 -10.28 -15.39
N ASP A 78 -11.99 -10.53 -16.55
CA ASP A 78 -12.01 -11.84 -17.20
C ASP A 78 -10.62 -12.28 -17.69
N LYS A 79 -9.75 -11.34 -18.03
CA LYS A 79 -8.43 -11.59 -18.65
C LYS A 79 -7.26 -11.08 -17.83
N VAL A 80 -7.44 -10.00 -17.08
CA VAL A 80 -6.35 -9.34 -16.38
C VAL A 80 -6.69 -9.17 -14.91
N LEU A 81 -5.79 -9.56 -14.03
CA LEU A 81 -5.83 -9.25 -12.60
C LEU A 81 -4.84 -8.14 -12.30
N ILE A 82 -5.35 -6.95 -11.95
CA ILE A 82 -4.51 -5.82 -11.59
C ILE A 82 -4.15 -5.89 -10.10
N ILE A 83 -2.86 -5.75 -9.81
CA ILE A 83 -2.32 -5.58 -8.45
C ILE A 83 -1.89 -4.12 -8.31
N PRO A 84 -2.61 -3.31 -7.52
CA PRO A 84 -2.23 -1.92 -7.29
C PRO A 84 -0.90 -1.83 -6.54
N ARG A 85 0.05 -1.08 -7.10
CA ARG A 85 1.32 -0.82 -6.46
C ARG A 85 1.28 0.52 -5.72
N VAL A 86 1.48 0.49 -4.40
CA VAL A 86 1.62 1.67 -3.54
C VAL A 86 3.06 1.77 -3.07
N TYR A 87 3.84 2.67 -3.67
CA TYR A 87 5.28 2.77 -3.45
C TYR A 87 5.62 3.84 -2.42
N THR A 88 5.76 3.44 -1.16
CA THR A 88 5.91 4.32 0.01
C THR A 88 7.35 4.59 0.43
N ASN A 89 8.31 3.87 -0.13
CA ASN A 89 9.74 4.04 0.15
C ASN A 89 10.50 4.30 -1.16
N LYS A 90 11.23 5.41 -1.23
CA LYS A 90 11.97 5.79 -2.44
C LYS A 90 13.47 5.87 -2.14
N PRO A 91 14.23 4.79 -2.39
CA PRO A 91 15.67 4.82 -2.21
C PRO A 91 16.29 5.84 -3.17
N ARG A 92 17.24 6.62 -2.66
CA ARG A 92 17.98 7.64 -3.40
C ARG A 92 19.46 7.30 -3.36
N THR A 93 20.05 7.05 -4.52
CA THR A 93 21.50 6.77 -4.65
C THR A 93 22.35 7.94 -4.24
N THR A 94 21.90 9.16 -4.49
CA THR A 94 22.59 10.40 -4.08
C THR A 94 22.34 10.77 -2.61
N GLY A 95 21.38 10.13 -1.94
CA GLY A 95 20.99 10.49 -0.58
C GLY A 95 20.16 11.77 -0.45
N GLU A 96 19.97 12.52 -1.54
CA GLU A 96 19.24 13.78 -1.58
C GLU A 96 17.78 13.63 -2.03
N GLY A 97 16.92 14.59 -1.64
CA GLY A 97 15.53 14.67 -2.02
C GLY A 97 14.59 13.78 -1.19
N TYR A 98 13.32 13.81 -1.53
CA TYR A 98 12.26 13.09 -0.83
C TYR A 98 12.49 11.57 -0.87
N LYS A 99 12.54 10.95 0.31
CA LYS A 99 12.87 9.52 0.51
C LYS A 99 11.64 8.61 0.63
N GLY A 100 10.46 9.15 0.45
CA GLY A 100 9.20 8.42 0.53
C GLY A 100 8.49 8.60 1.88
N MET A 101 7.21 8.23 1.90
CA MET A 101 6.31 8.41 3.04
C MET A 101 6.80 7.71 4.32
N VAL A 102 7.51 6.58 4.20
CA VAL A 102 8.05 5.87 5.37
C VAL A 102 9.03 6.72 6.19
N HIS A 103 9.80 7.56 5.53
CA HIS A 103 10.79 8.41 6.19
C HIS A 103 10.23 9.79 6.56
N GLN A 104 9.38 10.33 5.67
CA GLN A 104 8.88 11.69 5.75
C GLN A 104 7.42 11.72 5.26
N PRO A 105 6.46 11.35 6.16
CA PRO A 105 5.04 11.30 5.79
C PRO A 105 4.44 12.67 5.46
N ASP A 106 5.05 13.74 5.95
CA ASP A 106 4.72 15.13 5.66
C ASP A 106 5.96 15.79 5.03
N PRO A 107 5.94 16.14 3.73
CA PRO A 107 7.07 16.73 3.04
C PRO A 107 7.56 18.05 3.63
N GLU A 108 6.69 18.79 4.34
CA GLU A 108 7.01 20.08 4.97
C GLU A 108 7.68 19.94 6.34
N LYS A 109 7.68 18.72 6.90
CA LYS A 109 8.23 18.44 8.24
C LYS A 109 9.52 17.64 8.19
N LYS A 110 10.25 17.68 9.31
CA LYS A 110 11.45 16.85 9.48
C LYS A 110 11.11 15.36 9.39
N PRO A 111 12.02 14.52 8.88
CA PRO A 111 11.84 13.07 8.82
C PRO A 111 11.45 12.49 10.19
N ASN A 112 10.46 11.59 10.18
CA ASN A 112 9.98 10.89 11.37
C ASN A 112 9.54 9.48 10.99
N LEU A 113 10.40 8.50 11.23
CA LEU A 113 10.19 7.12 10.83
C LEU A 113 8.96 6.50 11.51
N LEU A 114 8.70 6.78 12.80
CA LEU A 114 7.51 6.25 13.49
C LEU A 114 6.22 6.79 12.87
N ALA A 115 6.16 8.11 12.65
CA ALA A 115 5.02 8.72 11.97
C ALA A 115 4.85 8.13 10.55
N GLY A 116 5.96 7.88 9.85
CA GLY A 116 5.96 7.25 8.54
C GLY A 116 5.39 5.85 8.54
N LEU A 117 5.80 4.98 9.48
CA LEU A 117 5.26 3.63 9.61
C LEU A 117 3.74 3.63 9.86
N ILE A 118 3.26 4.54 10.69
CA ILE A 118 1.81 4.70 10.94
C ILE A 118 1.11 5.22 9.70
N ALA A 119 1.67 6.22 9.02
CA ALA A 119 1.09 6.79 7.80
C ALA A 119 0.95 5.75 6.69
N ILE A 120 1.99 4.94 6.43
CA ILE A 120 1.90 3.89 5.40
C ILE A 120 0.91 2.79 5.78
N ARG A 121 0.78 2.44 7.06
CA ARG A 121 -0.25 1.47 7.50
C ARG A 121 -1.66 2.00 7.18
N LYS A 122 -1.95 3.24 7.57
CA LYS A 122 -3.23 3.89 7.29
C LYS A 122 -3.49 4.02 5.79
N MET A 123 -2.49 4.45 5.03
CA MET A 123 -2.60 4.56 3.57
C MET A 123 -2.90 3.19 2.93
N HIS A 124 -2.22 2.12 3.32
CA HIS A 124 -2.49 0.80 2.76
C HIS A 124 -3.90 0.31 3.08
N MET A 125 -4.42 0.57 4.29
CA MET A 125 -5.80 0.25 4.64
C MET A 125 -6.78 1.03 3.75
N ARG A 126 -6.59 2.35 3.62
CA ARG A 126 -7.42 3.21 2.78
C ARG A 126 -7.31 2.84 1.28
N ALA A 127 -6.12 2.50 0.81
CA ALA A 127 -5.89 2.02 -0.55
C ALA A 127 -6.65 0.71 -0.82
N THR A 128 -6.69 -0.21 0.15
CA THR A 128 -7.47 -1.45 0.05
C THR A 128 -8.95 -1.13 -0.12
N VAL A 129 -9.52 -0.25 0.72
CA VAL A 129 -10.91 0.22 0.59
C VAL A 129 -11.15 0.83 -0.79
N SER A 130 -10.30 1.77 -1.22
CA SER A 130 -10.47 2.49 -2.49
C SER A 130 -10.43 1.56 -3.71
N TYR A 131 -9.59 0.55 -3.69
CA TYR A 131 -9.46 -0.39 -4.81
C TYR A 131 -10.53 -1.47 -4.81
N THR A 132 -10.96 -1.94 -3.66
CA THR A 132 -11.80 -3.13 -3.53
C THR A 132 -13.29 -2.84 -3.49
N HIS A 133 -13.69 -1.59 -3.37
CA HIS A 133 -15.08 -1.16 -3.28
C HIS A 133 -15.91 -1.79 -2.17
N LEU A 134 -15.63 -1.35 -1.00
CA LEU A 134 -16.68 -1.16 -0.04
C LEU A 134 -17.24 0.23 -0.28
N THR A 135 -18.46 0.33 -0.74
CA THR A 135 -19.25 1.54 -0.59
C THR A 135 -19.41 1.75 0.90
N LEU A 136 -18.52 2.56 1.48
CA LEU A 136 -18.85 3.17 2.75
C LEU A 136 -19.99 4.16 2.48
N PRO A 137 -21.08 4.06 3.26
CA PRO A 137 -22.19 4.99 3.16
C PRO A 137 -21.75 6.42 3.44
#